data_a405e9c59caa9aa34c9ec91a4c3d5449
#
_entry.id   a405e9c59caa9aa34c9ec91a4c3d5449
#
_cell.length_a   1.000
_cell.length_b   1.000
_cell.length_c   1.000
_cell.angle_alpha   90.00
_cell.angle_beta   90.00
_cell.angle_gamma   90.00
#
_symmetry.space_group_name_H-M   'P 1'
#
loop_
_entity.id
_entity.type
_entity.pdbx_description
1 polymer ?
#
loop_
_entity_poly.entity_id
_entity_poly.type
_entity_poly.pdbx_seq_one_letter_code
_entity_poly.pdbx_strand_id
1 'polypeptide(L)'
;MRAKLIVFIIVVGLGIVGAFGWVGYQLFTTGFSAKTEPHALEVWMARQIRHLAIPIEKRNAQNPIPLSPGVIKESLAHFADHCALCHANNGSGETPIGKNVNPRALDLRLPEIQSMSDGEIFWVIHNGIRFTAMPAWGEGDLNKDLGSWKLVHFIRHLPQLTPEELDQMKALNPTTKKDLEEGTAFDQFLQGDDAAAARTDSGHHH
;
A
#
# COMPACT_ATOMS: atom_id res chain seq x y z
N MET A 1 43.55 4.10 -31.85
CA MET A 1 42.59 3.37 -30.99
C MET A 1 42.64 3.80 -29.52
N ARG A 2 43.81 3.86 -28.86
CA ARG A 2 43.93 4.21 -27.41
C ARG A 2 43.37 5.60 -27.07
N ALA A 3 43.65 6.64 -27.86
CA ALA A 3 43.14 7.99 -27.58
C ALA A 3 41.62 8.09 -27.62
N LYS A 4 40.95 7.43 -28.58
CA LYS A 4 39.49 7.39 -28.65
C LYS A 4 38.85 6.68 -27.47
N LEU A 5 39.50 5.60 -26.97
CA LEU A 5 39.06 4.86 -25.78
C LEU A 5 39.20 5.73 -24.52
N ILE A 6 40.33 6.45 -24.38
CA ILE A 6 40.54 7.36 -23.23
C ILE A 6 39.48 8.48 -23.22
N VAL A 7 39.23 9.13 -24.38
CA VAL A 7 38.18 10.16 -24.49
C VAL A 7 36.82 9.60 -24.14
N PHE A 8 36.48 8.40 -24.60
CA PHE A 8 35.22 7.72 -24.25
C PHE A 8 35.09 7.50 -22.73
N ILE A 9 36.15 6.97 -22.09
CA ILE A 9 36.17 6.75 -20.63
C ILE A 9 35.99 8.08 -19.86
N ILE A 10 36.66 9.14 -20.29
CA ILE A 10 36.51 10.45 -19.66
C ILE A 10 35.07 10.97 -19.78
N VAL A 11 34.49 10.91 -20.98
CA VAL A 11 33.11 11.38 -21.22
C VAL A 11 32.11 10.59 -20.36
N VAL A 12 32.26 9.27 -20.32
CA VAL A 12 31.42 8.41 -19.46
C VAL A 12 31.60 8.74 -17.96
N GLY A 13 32.88 8.93 -17.54
CA GLY A 13 33.18 9.30 -16.15
C GLY A 13 32.58 10.66 -15.76
N LEU A 14 32.71 11.68 -16.62
CA LEU A 14 32.07 12.97 -16.40
C LEU A 14 30.56 12.91 -16.39
N GLY A 15 29.95 12.08 -17.26
CA GLY A 15 28.53 11.81 -17.26
C GLY A 15 28.02 11.19 -15.95
N ILE A 16 28.76 10.21 -15.42
CA ILE A 16 28.46 9.57 -14.14
C ILE A 16 28.55 10.58 -12.99
N VAL A 17 29.64 11.35 -12.92
CA VAL A 17 29.82 12.39 -11.89
C VAL A 17 28.71 13.44 -11.96
N GLY A 18 28.35 13.87 -13.17
CA GLY A 18 27.24 14.81 -13.39
C GLY A 18 25.89 14.24 -12.93
N ALA A 19 25.62 12.97 -13.21
CA ALA A 19 24.41 12.30 -12.77
C ALA A 19 24.34 12.19 -11.23
N PHE A 20 25.42 11.78 -10.58
CA PHE A 20 25.49 11.74 -9.11
C PHE A 20 25.37 13.14 -8.49
N GLY A 21 26.01 14.16 -9.09
CA GLY A 21 25.88 15.53 -8.65
C GLY A 21 24.46 16.07 -8.75
N TRP A 22 23.75 15.74 -9.84
CA TRP A 22 22.34 16.07 -10.02
C TRP A 22 21.44 15.39 -8.99
N VAL A 23 21.62 14.08 -8.77
CA VAL A 23 20.86 13.33 -7.76
C VAL A 23 21.13 13.91 -6.37
N GLY A 24 22.39 14.18 -6.03
CA GLY A 24 22.75 14.82 -4.76
C GLY A 24 22.10 16.20 -4.58
N TYR A 25 22.09 17.03 -5.62
CA TYR A 25 21.43 18.33 -5.61
C TYR A 25 19.94 18.20 -5.38
N GLN A 26 19.26 17.27 -6.06
CA GLN A 26 17.84 16.99 -5.86
C GLN A 26 17.54 16.55 -4.42
N LEU A 27 18.31 15.60 -3.87
CA LEU A 27 18.17 15.16 -2.50
C LEU A 27 18.34 16.30 -1.49
N PHE A 28 19.27 17.21 -1.77
CA PHE A 28 19.54 18.36 -0.90
C PHE A 28 18.44 19.42 -0.96
N THR A 29 17.82 19.63 -2.12
CA THR A 29 16.81 20.68 -2.33
C THR A 29 15.39 20.22 -2.01
N THR A 30 15.05 18.95 -2.31
CA THR A 30 13.71 18.39 -2.07
C THR A 30 13.61 17.60 -0.77
N GLY A 31 14.75 17.22 -0.19
CA GLY A 31 14.83 16.35 0.97
C GLY A 31 14.28 14.95 0.70
N PHE A 32 14.02 14.20 1.77
CA PHE A 32 13.40 12.86 1.74
C PHE A 32 11.89 12.94 2.00
N SER A 33 11.19 13.87 1.33
CA SER A 33 9.76 14.05 1.52
C SER A 33 8.97 12.90 0.90
N ALA A 34 8.12 12.23 1.68
CA ALA A 34 7.18 11.24 1.19
C ALA A 34 6.10 11.83 0.26
N LYS A 35 5.94 13.15 0.24
CA LYS A 35 4.97 13.86 -0.61
C LYS A 35 5.46 14.04 -2.05
N THR A 36 6.77 13.92 -2.29
CA THR A 36 7.35 14.04 -3.63
C THR A 36 6.98 12.83 -4.45
N GLU A 37 6.41 13.04 -5.63
CA GLU A 37 6.10 11.93 -6.53
C GLU A 37 7.39 11.32 -7.10
N PRO A 38 7.51 9.97 -7.10
CA PRO A 38 8.69 9.31 -7.61
C PRO A 38 8.81 9.47 -9.12
N HIS A 39 10.04 9.57 -9.61
CA HIS A 39 10.30 9.59 -11.05
C HIS A 39 9.92 8.25 -11.72
N ALA A 40 9.51 8.29 -13.00
CA ALA A 40 9.13 7.10 -13.74
C ALA A 40 10.21 6.00 -13.75
N LEU A 41 11.49 6.38 -13.80
CA LEU A 41 12.61 5.45 -13.71
C LEU A 41 12.70 4.78 -12.33
N GLU A 42 12.48 5.52 -11.26
CA GLU A 42 12.45 5.00 -9.90
C GLU A 42 11.34 3.96 -9.74
N VAL A 43 10.13 4.30 -10.19
CA VAL A 43 8.97 3.38 -10.19
C VAL A 43 9.28 2.12 -10.98
N TRP A 44 9.85 2.26 -12.18
CA TRP A 44 10.22 1.13 -13.02
C TRP A 44 11.27 0.24 -12.33
N MET A 45 12.34 0.83 -11.80
CA MET A 45 13.38 0.07 -11.08
C MET A 45 12.81 -0.65 -9.86
N ALA A 46 11.99 0.04 -9.06
CA ALA A 46 11.37 -0.57 -7.88
C ALA A 46 10.49 -1.78 -8.24
N ARG A 47 9.74 -1.70 -9.35
CA ARG A 47 8.95 -2.82 -9.87
C ARG A 47 9.83 -4.01 -10.28
N GLN A 48 10.93 -3.76 -11.01
CA GLN A 48 11.85 -4.82 -11.43
C GLN A 48 12.52 -5.49 -10.23
N ILE A 49 13.00 -4.69 -9.27
CA ILE A 49 13.65 -5.20 -8.07
C ILE A 49 12.66 -6.04 -7.25
N ARG A 50 11.42 -5.58 -7.06
CA ARG A 50 10.38 -6.34 -6.37
C ARG A 50 10.12 -7.69 -7.04
N HIS A 51 9.95 -7.70 -8.37
CA HIS A 51 9.73 -8.92 -9.12
C HIS A 51 10.91 -9.91 -9.00
N LEU A 52 12.15 -9.41 -9.10
CA LEU A 52 13.35 -10.23 -8.98
C LEU A 52 13.60 -10.71 -7.54
N ALA A 53 13.16 -9.94 -6.54
CA ALA A 53 13.35 -10.29 -5.13
C ALA A 53 12.45 -11.45 -4.66
N ILE A 54 11.38 -11.76 -5.40
CA ILE A 54 10.51 -12.91 -5.08
C ILE A 54 11.14 -14.20 -5.65
N PRO A 55 11.42 -15.21 -4.82
CA PRO A 55 11.96 -16.49 -5.31
C PRO A 55 11.05 -17.13 -6.37
N ILE A 56 11.64 -17.67 -7.43
CA ILE A 56 10.89 -18.17 -8.59
C ILE A 56 9.89 -19.27 -8.22
N GLU A 57 10.23 -20.12 -7.25
CA GLU A 57 9.35 -21.18 -6.74
C GLU A 57 8.12 -20.60 -6.05
N LYS A 58 8.28 -19.46 -5.37
CA LYS A 58 7.19 -18.78 -4.67
C LYS A 58 6.29 -18.00 -5.63
N ARG A 59 6.88 -17.41 -6.68
CA ARG A 59 6.09 -16.78 -7.76
C ARG A 59 5.12 -17.75 -8.42
N ASN A 60 5.54 -18.99 -8.63
CA ASN A 60 4.76 -20.02 -9.31
C ASN A 60 3.82 -20.78 -8.36
N ALA A 61 3.80 -20.43 -7.07
CA ALA A 61 2.92 -21.07 -6.11
C ALA A 61 1.45 -20.83 -6.48
N GLN A 62 0.67 -21.89 -6.44
CA GLN A 62 -0.78 -21.85 -6.66
C GLN A 62 -1.49 -21.63 -5.32
N ASN A 63 -2.59 -20.89 -5.33
CA ASN A 63 -3.40 -20.72 -4.14
C ASN A 63 -3.98 -22.07 -3.70
N PRO A 64 -3.65 -22.59 -2.52
CA PRO A 64 -4.14 -23.88 -2.05
C PRO A 64 -5.59 -23.83 -1.58
N ILE A 65 -6.17 -22.63 -1.44
CA ILE A 65 -7.52 -22.45 -0.94
C ILE A 65 -8.50 -22.35 -2.11
N PRO A 66 -9.50 -23.23 -2.22
CA PRO A 66 -10.52 -23.09 -3.25
C PRO A 66 -11.35 -21.82 -3.03
N LEU A 67 -11.59 -21.09 -4.12
CA LEU A 67 -12.46 -19.91 -4.09
C LEU A 67 -13.89 -20.30 -3.70
N SER A 68 -14.45 -19.60 -2.72
CA SER A 68 -15.85 -19.76 -2.30
C SER A 68 -16.41 -18.44 -1.75
N PRO A 69 -17.75 -18.27 -1.72
CA PRO A 69 -18.35 -17.09 -1.10
C PRO A 69 -17.95 -16.88 0.37
N GLY A 70 -17.74 -17.98 1.10
CA GLY A 70 -17.26 -17.91 2.48
C GLY A 70 -15.85 -17.36 2.60
N VAL A 71 -14.94 -17.77 1.69
CA VAL A 71 -13.57 -17.25 1.63
C VAL A 71 -13.57 -15.77 1.30
N ILE A 72 -14.40 -15.32 0.34
CA ILE A 72 -14.52 -13.89 0.02
C ILE A 72 -15.01 -13.09 1.21
N LYS A 73 -16.08 -13.56 1.89
CA LYS A 73 -16.64 -12.88 3.06
C LYS A 73 -15.62 -12.75 4.21
N GLU A 74 -14.89 -13.81 4.50
CA GLU A 74 -13.88 -13.83 5.56
C GLU A 74 -12.72 -12.90 5.22
N SER A 75 -12.21 -12.95 3.97
CA SER A 75 -11.11 -12.10 3.52
C SER A 75 -11.52 -10.64 3.33
N LEU A 76 -12.78 -10.35 3.01
CA LEU A 76 -13.36 -9.01 3.03
C LEU A 76 -13.23 -8.39 4.43
N ALA A 77 -13.61 -9.13 5.46
CA ALA A 77 -13.49 -8.64 6.84
C ALA A 77 -12.04 -8.39 7.23
N HIS A 78 -11.15 -9.31 6.90
CA HIS A 78 -9.72 -9.19 7.17
C HIS A 78 -9.10 -7.98 6.44
N PHE A 79 -9.46 -7.78 5.16
CA PHE A 79 -8.99 -6.64 4.38
C PHE A 79 -9.50 -5.31 4.95
N ALA A 80 -10.78 -5.23 5.32
CA ALA A 80 -11.40 -4.03 5.88
C ALA A 80 -10.75 -3.62 7.20
N ASP A 81 -10.43 -4.59 8.07
CA ASP A 81 -9.84 -4.34 9.38
C ASP A 81 -8.36 -3.91 9.30
N HIS A 82 -7.57 -4.50 8.40
CA HIS A 82 -6.11 -4.33 8.42
C HIS A 82 -5.56 -3.58 7.19
N CYS A 83 -6.06 -3.89 6.00
CA CYS A 83 -5.47 -3.41 4.75
C CYS A 83 -6.07 -2.08 4.29
N ALA A 84 -7.37 -1.88 4.54
CA ALA A 84 -8.12 -0.72 4.08
C ALA A 84 -7.60 0.61 4.64
N LEU A 85 -6.92 0.60 5.78
CA LEU A 85 -6.28 1.78 6.37
C LEU A 85 -5.34 2.48 5.37
N CYS A 86 -4.59 1.72 4.59
CA CYS A 86 -3.70 2.24 3.54
C CYS A 86 -4.31 2.08 2.15
N HIS A 87 -4.96 0.94 1.86
CA HIS A 87 -5.42 0.62 0.51
C HIS A 87 -6.86 1.07 0.21
N ALA A 88 -7.58 1.66 1.16
CA ALA A 88 -9.02 1.94 1.12
C ALA A 88 -9.87 0.66 0.94
N ASN A 89 -11.16 0.71 1.31
CA ASN A 89 -12.04 -0.46 1.17
C ASN A 89 -12.17 -0.94 -0.29
N ASN A 90 -12.13 -0.01 -1.24
CA ASN A 90 -12.20 -0.33 -2.66
C ASN A 90 -10.84 -0.68 -3.30
N GLY A 91 -9.77 -0.77 -2.51
CA GLY A 91 -8.43 -1.09 -3.01
C GLY A 91 -7.70 0.02 -3.74
N SER A 92 -8.22 1.27 -3.75
CA SER A 92 -7.66 2.39 -4.55
C SER A 92 -6.37 2.99 -4.01
N GLY A 93 -6.01 2.75 -2.74
CA GLY A 93 -4.91 3.44 -2.06
C GLY A 93 -5.20 4.89 -1.67
N GLU A 94 -6.41 5.40 -1.94
CA GLU A 94 -6.82 6.78 -1.77
C GLU A 94 -7.25 7.10 -0.31
N THR A 95 -6.39 6.78 0.66
CA THR A 95 -6.59 7.13 2.07
C THR A 95 -5.62 8.22 2.52
N PRO A 96 -5.87 8.89 3.64
CA PRO A 96 -4.92 9.84 4.22
C PRO A 96 -3.53 9.22 4.47
N ILE A 97 -3.47 7.96 4.91
CA ILE A 97 -2.20 7.26 5.13
C ILE A 97 -1.62 6.81 3.78
N GLY A 98 -2.41 6.15 2.94
CA GLY A 98 -1.96 5.59 1.67
C GLY A 98 -1.33 6.62 0.73
N LYS A 99 -1.84 7.88 0.75
CA LYS A 99 -1.29 9.00 -0.05
C LYS A 99 -0.01 9.60 0.51
N ASN A 100 0.22 9.49 1.81
CA ASN A 100 1.32 10.16 2.51
C ASN A 100 2.45 9.22 2.92
N VAL A 101 2.44 7.97 2.47
CA VAL A 101 3.58 7.05 2.57
C VAL A 101 4.41 7.06 1.28
N ASN A 102 5.67 6.65 1.37
CA ASN A 102 6.54 6.54 0.18
C ASN A 102 7.13 5.12 0.09
N PRO A 103 6.91 4.43 -1.04
CA PRO A 103 5.98 4.77 -2.12
C PRO A 103 4.53 4.79 -1.64
N ARG A 104 3.66 5.51 -2.34
CA ARG A 104 2.22 5.54 -2.06
C ARG A 104 1.60 4.15 -2.12
N ALA A 105 0.56 3.91 -1.34
CA ALA A 105 -0.20 2.68 -1.44
C ALA A 105 -0.76 2.52 -2.86
N LEU A 106 -0.51 1.36 -3.45
CA LEU A 106 -0.92 1.10 -4.84
C LEU A 106 -2.43 0.87 -4.94
N ASP A 107 -2.99 1.27 -6.08
CA ASP A 107 -4.32 0.82 -6.46
C ASP A 107 -4.27 -0.66 -6.86
N LEU A 108 -4.83 -1.50 -6.01
CA LEU A 108 -4.80 -2.95 -6.16
C LEU A 108 -5.68 -3.48 -7.30
N ARG A 109 -6.54 -2.63 -7.87
CA ARG A 109 -7.44 -2.98 -8.98
C ARG A 109 -6.78 -2.87 -10.34
N LEU A 110 -5.64 -2.18 -10.42
CA LEU A 110 -4.95 -1.92 -11.69
C LEU A 110 -4.41 -3.22 -12.32
N PRO A 111 -4.36 -3.26 -13.66
CA PRO A 111 -3.86 -4.42 -14.39
C PRO A 111 -2.47 -4.88 -13.96
N GLU A 112 -1.61 -3.96 -13.53
CA GLU A 112 -0.26 -4.28 -13.06
C GLU A 112 -0.23 -5.13 -11.78
N ILE A 113 -1.24 -5.00 -10.92
CA ILE A 113 -1.40 -5.84 -9.72
C ILE A 113 -2.20 -7.09 -10.07
N GLN A 114 -3.27 -6.92 -10.84
CA GLN A 114 -4.14 -8.02 -11.23
C GLN A 114 -3.46 -9.05 -12.15
N SER A 115 -2.37 -8.68 -12.86
CA SER A 115 -1.56 -9.59 -13.66
C SER A 115 -0.44 -10.31 -12.89
N MET A 116 -0.15 -9.92 -11.65
CA MET A 116 0.78 -10.68 -10.80
C MET A 116 0.24 -12.09 -10.57
N SER A 117 1.11 -13.07 -10.37
CA SER A 117 0.67 -14.41 -9.97
C SER A 117 0.11 -14.41 -8.55
N ASP A 118 -0.67 -15.42 -8.19
CA ASP A 118 -1.19 -15.57 -6.83
C ASP A 118 -0.06 -15.71 -5.81
N GLY A 119 0.99 -16.43 -6.19
CA GLY A 119 2.19 -16.59 -5.36
C GLY A 119 2.94 -15.27 -5.13
N GLU A 120 2.97 -14.36 -6.13
CA GLU A 120 3.58 -13.04 -5.95
C GLU A 120 2.77 -12.16 -5.00
N ILE A 121 1.44 -12.14 -5.15
CA ILE A 121 0.56 -11.39 -4.23
C ILE A 121 0.67 -11.94 -2.82
N PHE A 122 0.59 -13.27 -2.66
CA PHE A 122 0.80 -13.94 -1.38
C PHE A 122 2.12 -13.57 -0.74
N TRP A 123 3.23 -13.64 -1.51
CA TRP A 123 4.57 -13.32 -1.01
C TRP A 123 4.65 -11.89 -0.47
N VAL A 124 4.05 -10.93 -1.19
CA VAL A 124 4.02 -9.52 -0.78
C VAL A 124 3.21 -9.33 0.50
N ILE A 125 2.07 -9.98 0.64
CA ILE A 125 1.25 -9.89 1.85
C ILE A 125 2.02 -10.49 3.03
N HIS A 126 2.53 -11.70 2.87
CA HIS A 126 3.19 -12.45 3.94
C HIS A 126 4.46 -11.75 4.43
N ASN A 127 5.34 -11.28 3.52
CA ASN A 127 6.66 -10.75 3.87
C ASN A 127 6.73 -9.21 3.93
N GLY A 128 5.69 -8.50 3.48
CA GLY A 128 5.76 -7.06 3.28
C GLY A 128 6.74 -6.67 2.18
N ILE A 129 7.01 -5.37 2.08
CA ILE A 129 7.98 -4.82 1.11
C ILE A 129 8.99 -3.96 1.86
N ARG A 130 10.24 -4.37 1.85
CA ARG A 130 11.34 -3.65 2.52
C ARG A 130 11.46 -2.21 2.00
N PHE A 131 11.77 -1.28 2.89
CA PHE A 131 11.87 0.16 2.62
C PHE A 131 10.58 0.83 2.15
N THR A 132 9.43 0.23 2.46
CA THR A 132 8.11 0.81 2.23
C THR A 132 7.28 0.77 3.51
N ALA A 133 6.10 1.38 3.47
CA ALA A 133 5.14 1.29 4.57
C ALA A 133 4.30 0.00 4.56
N MET A 134 4.49 -0.90 3.59
CA MET A 134 3.79 -2.19 3.56
C MET A 134 4.45 -3.17 4.54
N PRO A 135 3.85 -3.45 5.71
CA PRO A 135 4.42 -4.37 6.69
C PRO A 135 4.23 -5.82 6.25
N ALA A 136 4.94 -6.73 6.89
CA ALA A 136 4.67 -8.16 6.79
C ALA A 136 3.44 -8.51 7.63
N TRP A 137 2.49 -9.21 7.03
CA TRP A 137 1.25 -9.66 7.68
C TRP A 137 1.26 -11.15 7.99
N GLY A 138 2.17 -11.90 7.35
CA GLY A 138 2.30 -13.32 7.58
C GLY A 138 2.99 -13.64 8.90
N GLU A 139 2.51 -14.67 9.60
CA GLU A 139 3.10 -15.19 10.82
C GLU A 139 3.67 -16.59 10.60
N GLY A 140 4.93 -16.79 11.00
CA GLY A 140 5.56 -18.11 11.06
C GLY A 140 5.80 -18.77 9.70
N ASP A 141 5.29 -19.99 9.54
CA ASP A 141 5.53 -20.84 8.36
C ASP A 141 4.64 -20.42 7.18
N LEU A 142 5.27 -20.04 6.06
CA LEU A 142 4.62 -19.72 4.77
C LEU A 142 3.53 -20.73 4.36
N ASN A 143 3.73 -22.02 4.66
CA ASN A 143 2.80 -23.07 4.25
C ASN A 143 1.51 -23.10 5.12
N LYS A 144 1.53 -22.40 6.25
CA LYS A 144 0.40 -22.36 7.22
C LYS A 144 -0.35 -21.04 7.18
N ASP A 145 0.12 -20.07 6.44
CA ASP A 145 -0.51 -18.73 6.33
C ASP A 145 -1.71 -18.76 5.38
N LEU A 146 -2.78 -19.37 5.84
CA LEU A 146 -4.04 -19.43 5.09
C LEU A 146 -4.72 -18.06 4.99
N GLY A 147 -4.48 -17.17 5.95
CA GLY A 147 -5.03 -15.81 5.95
C GLY A 147 -4.56 -15.01 4.73
N SER A 148 -3.25 -14.98 4.48
CA SER A 148 -2.69 -14.31 3.32
C SER A 148 -3.16 -14.92 1.99
N TRP A 149 -3.35 -16.25 1.92
CA TRP A 149 -3.91 -16.91 0.73
C TRP A 149 -5.38 -16.54 0.47
N LYS A 150 -6.18 -16.40 1.52
CA LYS A 150 -7.57 -15.91 1.39
C LYS A 150 -7.60 -14.46 0.92
N LEU A 151 -6.69 -13.60 1.41
CA LEU A 151 -6.55 -12.22 0.94
C LEU A 151 -6.19 -12.13 -0.54
N VAL A 152 -5.43 -13.07 -1.11
CA VAL A 152 -5.18 -13.13 -2.55
C VAL A 152 -6.50 -13.21 -3.33
N HIS A 153 -7.44 -14.07 -2.91
CA HIS A 153 -8.75 -14.15 -3.54
C HIS A 153 -9.53 -12.84 -3.45
N PHE A 154 -9.46 -12.16 -2.31
CA PHE A 154 -10.12 -10.87 -2.15
C PHE A 154 -9.51 -9.77 -3.02
N ILE A 155 -8.16 -9.72 -3.14
CA ILE A 155 -7.49 -8.78 -4.06
C ILE A 155 -7.93 -9.02 -5.51
N ARG A 156 -8.11 -10.27 -5.92
CA ARG A 156 -8.69 -10.62 -7.24
C ARG A 156 -10.14 -10.17 -7.39
N HIS A 157 -10.89 -10.14 -6.30
CA HIS A 157 -12.29 -9.72 -6.27
C HIS A 157 -12.47 -8.18 -6.28
N LEU A 158 -11.48 -7.40 -5.82
CA LEU A 158 -11.57 -5.94 -5.71
C LEU A 158 -12.13 -5.20 -6.95
N PRO A 159 -11.79 -5.56 -8.20
CA PRO A 159 -12.37 -4.89 -9.38
C PRO A 159 -13.87 -5.13 -9.55
N GLN A 160 -14.45 -6.07 -8.83
CA GLN A 160 -15.85 -6.53 -8.95
C GLN A 160 -16.67 -6.25 -7.69
N LEU A 161 -16.11 -5.48 -6.73
CA LEU A 161 -16.79 -5.15 -5.46
C LEU A 161 -18.14 -4.50 -5.69
N THR A 162 -19.15 -4.99 -4.99
CA THR A 162 -20.49 -4.42 -4.99
C THR A 162 -20.61 -3.28 -3.98
N PRO A 163 -21.61 -2.38 -4.14
CA PRO A 163 -21.91 -1.35 -3.14
C PRO A 163 -22.21 -1.94 -1.75
N GLU A 164 -22.89 -3.07 -1.70
CA GLU A 164 -23.26 -3.77 -0.46
C GLU A 164 -22.01 -4.30 0.26
N GLU A 165 -21.05 -4.86 -0.46
CA GLU A 165 -19.77 -5.29 0.11
C GLU A 165 -18.98 -4.10 0.65
N LEU A 166 -18.95 -2.96 -0.07
CA LEU A 166 -18.29 -1.74 0.40
C LEU A 166 -18.92 -1.20 1.69
N ASP A 167 -20.25 -1.26 1.83
CA ASP A 167 -20.93 -0.82 3.04
C ASP A 167 -20.65 -1.78 4.21
N GLN A 168 -20.59 -3.08 3.97
CA GLN A 168 -20.15 -4.05 4.99
C GLN A 168 -18.73 -3.77 5.46
N MET A 169 -17.80 -3.43 4.54
CA MET A 169 -16.42 -3.12 4.88
C MET A 169 -16.32 -1.87 5.76
N LYS A 170 -17.10 -0.83 5.49
CA LYS A 170 -17.13 0.39 6.32
C LYS A 170 -17.47 0.09 7.78
N ALA A 171 -18.41 -0.83 8.01
CA ALA A 171 -18.79 -1.26 9.36
C ALA A 171 -17.72 -2.09 10.08
N LEU A 172 -16.77 -2.65 9.31
CA LEU A 172 -15.68 -3.49 9.81
C LEU A 172 -14.34 -2.74 9.95
N ASN A 173 -14.28 -1.50 9.47
CA ASN A 173 -13.06 -0.70 9.60
C ASN A 173 -12.75 -0.43 11.09
N PRO A 174 -11.47 -0.41 11.49
CA PRO A 174 -11.08 -0.03 12.84
C PRO A 174 -11.61 1.34 13.22
N THR A 175 -12.29 1.42 14.35
CA THR A 175 -12.81 2.68 14.89
C THR A 175 -11.67 3.47 15.51
N THR A 176 -11.44 4.70 15.05
CA THR A 176 -10.43 5.57 15.65
C THR A 176 -10.97 6.25 16.91
N LYS A 177 -10.05 6.73 17.79
CA LYS A 177 -10.45 7.53 18.94
C LYS A 177 -11.29 8.75 18.55
N LYS A 178 -10.96 9.37 17.43
CA LYS A 178 -11.70 10.52 16.88
C LYS A 178 -13.12 10.13 16.47
N ASP A 179 -13.31 8.99 15.81
CA ASP A 179 -14.64 8.50 15.41
C ASP A 179 -15.51 8.22 16.65
N LEU A 180 -14.89 7.68 17.72
CA LEU A 180 -15.58 7.46 19.00
C LEU A 180 -15.97 8.78 19.67
N GLU A 181 -15.09 9.78 19.66
CA GLU A 181 -15.35 11.11 20.23
C GLU A 181 -16.44 11.84 19.42
N GLU A 182 -16.41 11.77 18.08
CA GLU A 182 -17.45 12.34 17.20
C GLU A 182 -18.78 11.61 17.38
N GLY A 183 -18.78 10.27 17.49
CA GLY A 183 -19.97 9.48 17.74
C GLY A 183 -20.63 9.83 19.08
N THR A 184 -19.83 9.90 20.15
CA THR A 184 -20.36 10.28 21.48
C THR A 184 -20.86 11.73 21.53
N ALA A 185 -20.20 12.67 20.85
CA ALA A 185 -20.64 14.06 20.76
C ALA A 185 -21.98 14.16 19.96
N PHE A 186 -22.12 13.38 18.88
CA PHE A 186 -23.34 13.32 18.11
C PHE A 186 -24.50 12.72 18.90
N ASP A 187 -24.26 11.64 19.63
CA ASP A 187 -25.27 11.01 20.51
C ASP A 187 -25.72 11.94 21.64
N GLN A 188 -24.79 12.72 22.25
CA GLN A 188 -25.10 13.73 23.24
C GLN A 188 -25.91 14.89 22.66
N PHE A 189 -25.57 15.33 21.44
CA PHE A 189 -26.35 16.34 20.73
C PHE A 189 -27.79 15.86 20.46
N LEU A 190 -27.99 14.61 20.01
CA LEU A 190 -29.32 14.04 19.79
C LEU A 190 -30.14 13.90 21.08
N GLN A 191 -29.48 13.76 22.22
CA GLN A 191 -30.14 13.72 23.54
C GLN A 191 -30.45 15.10 24.11
N GLY A 192 -30.12 16.19 23.37
CA GLY A 192 -30.41 17.57 23.75
C GLY A 192 -29.43 18.19 24.73
N ASP A 193 -28.22 17.62 24.86
CA ASP A 193 -27.16 18.19 25.70
C ASP A 193 -26.24 19.10 24.88
N ASP A 194 -26.72 20.33 24.62
CA ASP A 194 -26.02 21.35 23.80
C ASP A 194 -24.68 21.82 24.39
N ALA A 195 -24.40 21.51 25.67
CA ALA A 195 -23.17 21.93 26.34
C ALA A 195 -21.92 21.19 25.84
N ALA A 196 -22.09 20.03 25.20
CA ALA A 196 -20.98 19.22 24.66
C ALA A 196 -20.50 19.70 23.28
N ALA A 197 -21.39 20.22 22.44
CA ALA A 197 -21.09 20.68 21.09
C ALA A 197 -20.16 21.91 21.07
N ALA A 198 -20.23 22.77 22.06
CA ALA A 198 -19.41 23.99 22.17
C ALA A 198 -17.92 23.75 22.49
N ARG A 199 -17.54 22.54 22.93
CA ARG A 199 -16.15 22.21 23.32
C ARG A 199 -15.29 21.67 22.20
N THR A 200 -15.88 21.26 21.07
CA THR A 200 -15.14 20.65 19.95
C THR A 200 -14.59 21.69 18.96
N ASP A 201 -15.06 22.93 18.99
CA ASP A 201 -14.68 23.98 18.02
C ASP A 201 -13.41 24.80 18.42
N SER A 202 -12.80 24.56 19.58
CA SER A 202 -11.67 25.38 20.07
C SER A 202 -10.27 24.77 19.82
N GLY A 203 -10.11 23.76 18.98
CA GLY A 203 -8.91 22.93 18.93
C GLY A 203 -8.22 22.70 17.57
N HIS A 204 -8.48 23.48 16.51
CA HIS A 204 -7.73 23.30 15.25
C HIS A 204 -7.23 24.62 14.65
N HIS A 205 -6.14 25.11 15.18
CA HIS A 205 -5.17 25.92 14.44
C HIS A 205 -3.83 25.20 14.50
N HIS A 206 -3.50 24.52 13.38
CA HIS A 206 -2.14 24.32 12.86
C HIS A 206 -2.20 23.93 11.39
#